data_2867f01692a48fe5c5e475cb67f4b631
#
_entry.id   2867f01692a48fe5c5e475cb67f4b631
#
_cell.length_a   1.000
_cell.length_b   1.000
_cell.length_c   1.000
_cell.angle_alpha   90.00
_cell.angle_beta   90.00
_cell.angle_gamma   90.00
#
_symmetry.space_group_name_H-M   'P 1'
#
loop_
_entity.id
_entity.type
_entity.pdbx_description
1 polymer ?
#
loop_
_entity_poly.entity_id
_entity_poly.type
_entity_poly.pdbx_seq_one_letter_code
_entity_poly.pdbx_strand_id
1 'polypeptide(L)'
;MKTLDLTKYGRQNVSFYLALERHILNAPEWRNDELFFIWDINPAIVCGKHQLIESEVNMDYVRKIGVPIYRRHSGGGTIFADEGCFMFTFIKRTGKRDDVFRECLSSVVDAFHEIARKYYSNEFQGNFEIVSLTGTIN
;
A
#
# COMPACT_ATOMS: atom_id res chain seq x y z
N MET A 1 3.33 -0.19 -18.16
CA MET A 1 2.77 0.28 -16.88
C MET A 1 2.91 1.79 -16.79
N LYS A 2 1.85 2.51 -16.46
CA LYS A 2 1.89 3.97 -16.22
C LYS A 2 2.25 4.24 -14.76
N THR A 3 3.10 5.23 -14.51
CA THR A 3 3.52 5.60 -13.15
C THR A 3 2.97 6.97 -12.78
N LEU A 4 2.39 7.08 -11.59
CA LEU A 4 1.86 8.33 -11.05
C LEU A 4 2.52 8.61 -9.69
N ASP A 5 3.08 9.78 -9.53
CA ASP A 5 3.54 10.30 -8.25
C ASP A 5 2.44 11.16 -7.64
N LEU A 6 1.78 10.64 -6.64
CA LEU A 6 0.70 11.33 -5.93
C LEU A 6 1.19 12.05 -4.67
N THR A 7 2.44 11.84 -4.26
CA THR A 7 3.03 12.51 -3.09
C THR A 7 3.09 14.03 -3.26
N LYS A 8 3.19 14.49 -4.52
CA LYS A 8 3.16 15.92 -4.89
C LYS A 8 1.86 16.66 -4.49
N TYR A 9 0.80 15.92 -4.20
CA TYR A 9 -0.47 16.50 -3.70
C TYR A 9 -0.54 16.55 -2.18
N GLY A 10 0.55 16.17 -1.51
CA GLY A 10 0.63 16.09 -0.06
C GLY A 10 -0.14 14.89 0.51
N ARG A 11 -0.07 14.75 1.83
CA ARG A 11 -0.74 13.67 2.56
C ARG A 11 -2.25 13.83 2.48
N GLN A 12 -2.91 12.74 2.13
CA GLN A 12 -4.36 12.66 2.06
C GLN A 12 -4.89 11.61 3.05
N ASN A 13 -6.18 11.63 3.30
CA ASN A 13 -6.83 10.55 4.02
C ASN A 13 -6.79 9.25 3.20
N VAL A 14 -6.61 8.12 3.88
CA VAL A 14 -6.61 6.80 3.23
C VAL A 14 -7.84 6.57 2.36
N SER A 15 -9.01 7.08 2.78
CA SER A 15 -10.25 6.99 2.01
C SER A 15 -10.15 7.56 0.59
N PHE A 16 -9.34 8.60 0.39
CA PHE A 16 -9.09 9.15 -0.93
C PHE A 16 -8.44 8.11 -1.85
N TYR A 17 -7.36 7.48 -1.40
CA TYR A 17 -6.63 6.48 -2.19
C TYR A 17 -7.44 5.21 -2.40
N LEU A 18 -8.18 4.73 -1.39
CA LEU A 18 -9.08 3.59 -1.53
C LEU A 18 -10.20 3.87 -2.56
N ALA A 19 -10.71 5.09 -2.59
CA ALA A 19 -11.69 5.52 -3.59
C ALA A 19 -11.07 5.62 -4.98
N LEU A 20 -9.85 6.15 -5.09
CA LEU A 20 -9.09 6.23 -6.35
C LEU A 20 -8.83 4.84 -6.94
N GLU A 21 -8.32 3.90 -6.14
CA GLU A 21 -8.13 2.50 -6.55
C GLU A 21 -9.42 1.89 -7.09
N ARG A 22 -10.50 2.05 -6.34
CA ARG A 22 -11.81 1.54 -6.74
C ARG A 22 -12.32 2.20 -8.02
N HIS A 23 -12.13 3.50 -8.19
CA HIS A 23 -12.49 4.21 -9.40
C HIS A 23 -11.71 3.65 -10.60
N ILE A 24 -10.38 3.57 -10.50
CA ILE A 24 -9.52 3.04 -11.58
C ILE A 24 -9.90 1.60 -11.94
N LEU A 25 -10.20 0.75 -10.96
CA LEU A 25 -10.58 -0.64 -11.19
C LEU A 25 -11.91 -0.78 -11.95
N ASN A 26 -12.85 0.13 -11.78
CA ASN A 26 -14.18 0.06 -12.36
C ASN A 26 -14.36 0.93 -13.62
N ALA A 27 -13.54 1.93 -13.82
CA ALA A 27 -13.67 2.88 -14.90
C ALA A 27 -13.19 2.28 -16.24
N PRO A 28 -14.04 2.32 -17.29
CA PRO A 28 -13.73 1.71 -18.60
C PRO A 28 -12.46 2.25 -19.26
N GLU A 29 -12.17 3.54 -19.06
CA GLU A 29 -11.02 4.23 -19.62
C GLU A 29 -9.67 3.68 -19.12
N TRP A 30 -9.67 3.04 -17.94
CA TRP A 30 -8.47 2.42 -17.33
C TRP A 30 -8.40 0.91 -17.56
N ARG A 31 -9.34 0.32 -18.30
CA ARG A 31 -9.47 -1.15 -18.42
C ARG A 31 -8.23 -1.85 -18.96
N ASN A 32 -7.49 -1.20 -19.83
CA ASN A 32 -6.30 -1.75 -20.49
C ASN A 32 -4.99 -1.24 -19.91
N ASP A 33 -5.06 -0.44 -18.85
CA ASP A 33 -3.87 0.15 -18.25
C ASP A 33 -3.40 -0.66 -17.03
N GLU A 34 -2.10 -0.83 -16.95
CA GLU A 34 -1.42 -1.22 -15.73
C GLU A 34 -0.86 0.04 -15.08
N LEU A 35 -1.08 0.19 -13.79
CA LEU A 35 -0.73 1.39 -13.04
C LEU A 35 0.14 1.06 -11.85
N PHE A 36 1.11 1.92 -11.62
CA PHE A 36 1.85 2.02 -10.38
C PHE A 36 1.75 3.45 -9.87
N PHE A 37 1.43 3.62 -8.59
CA PHE A 37 1.48 4.94 -7.98
C PHE A 37 1.98 4.89 -6.54
N ILE A 38 2.69 5.94 -6.17
CA ILE A 38 3.19 6.21 -4.83
C ILE A 38 2.37 7.32 -4.20
N TRP A 39 2.19 7.23 -2.89
CA TRP A 39 1.31 8.14 -2.16
C TRP A 39 1.65 8.21 -0.68
N ASP A 40 1.31 9.34 -0.06
CA ASP A 40 1.47 9.62 1.35
C ASP A 40 0.12 9.76 2.04
N ILE A 41 0.05 9.34 3.31
CA ILE A 41 -1.18 9.39 4.08
C ILE A 41 -1.02 10.14 5.39
N ASN A 42 -2.14 10.67 5.87
CA ASN A 42 -2.29 11.03 7.26
C ASN A 42 -2.33 9.76 8.12
N PRO A 43 -1.85 9.79 9.38
CA PRO A 43 -1.86 8.63 10.26
C PRO A 43 -3.22 7.93 10.30
N ALA A 44 -3.20 6.61 10.08
CA ALA A 44 -4.43 5.82 10.01
C ALA A 44 -4.17 4.34 10.35
N ILE A 45 -5.20 3.66 10.81
CA ILE A 45 -5.26 2.20 10.88
C ILE A 45 -6.03 1.73 9.66
N VAL A 46 -5.44 0.80 8.89
CA VAL A 46 -6.07 0.23 7.70
C VAL A 46 -6.27 -1.26 7.86
N CYS A 47 -7.51 -1.66 8.07
CA CYS A 47 -7.91 -3.06 8.25
C CYS A 47 -8.15 -3.75 6.91
N GLY A 48 -7.81 -5.03 6.85
CA GLY A 48 -8.17 -5.89 5.73
C GLY A 48 -9.68 -6.12 5.64
N LYS A 49 -10.15 -6.45 4.44
CA LYS A 49 -11.59 -6.63 4.13
C LYS A 49 -12.34 -7.55 5.11
N HIS A 50 -11.70 -8.62 5.54
CA HIS A 50 -12.33 -9.69 6.32
C HIS A 50 -11.94 -9.71 7.80
N GLN A 51 -11.14 -8.72 8.25
CA GLN A 51 -10.69 -8.69 9.63
C GLN A 51 -11.76 -8.15 10.58
N LEU A 52 -11.80 -8.69 11.77
CA LEU A 52 -12.58 -8.16 12.88
C LEU A 52 -11.75 -7.09 13.59
N ILE A 53 -12.18 -5.84 13.51
CA ILE A 53 -11.41 -4.68 13.98
C ILE A 53 -11.07 -4.79 15.48
N GLU A 54 -12.01 -5.23 16.28
CA GLU A 54 -11.89 -5.36 17.73
C GLU A 54 -10.83 -6.41 18.15
N SER A 55 -10.53 -7.36 17.25
CA SER A 55 -9.47 -8.36 17.47
C SER A 55 -8.09 -7.88 17.03
N GLU A 56 -8.04 -6.84 16.20
CA GLU A 56 -6.81 -6.34 15.60
C GLU A 56 -6.24 -5.13 16.33
N VAL A 57 -7.10 -4.36 16.99
CA VAL A 57 -6.70 -3.09 17.61
C VAL A 57 -7.33 -2.89 18.99
N ASN A 58 -6.59 -2.22 19.86
CA ASN A 58 -7.15 -1.74 21.12
C ASN A 58 -8.01 -0.51 20.87
N MET A 59 -9.34 -0.71 20.82
CA MET A 59 -10.29 0.32 20.46
C MET A 59 -10.29 1.52 21.41
N ASP A 60 -10.07 1.29 22.71
CA ASP A 60 -10.02 2.38 23.72
C ASP A 60 -8.78 3.25 23.50
N TYR A 61 -7.66 2.62 23.21
CA TYR A 61 -6.42 3.35 22.90
C TYR A 61 -6.56 4.15 21.60
N VAL A 62 -7.10 3.55 20.56
CA VAL A 62 -7.31 4.21 19.26
C VAL A 62 -8.22 5.43 19.40
N ARG A 63 -9.32 5.31 20.16
CA ARG A 63 -10.19 6.45 20.46
C ARG A 63 -9.46 7.57 21.20
N LYS A 64 -8.62 7.20 22.16
CA LYS A 64 -7.82 8.15 22.95
C LYS A 64 -6.83 8.95 22.09
N ILE A 65 -6.16 8.31 21.14
CA ILE A 65 -5.19 8.97 20.25
C ILE A 65 -5.83 9.63 19.03
N GLY A 66 -7.11 9.39 18.77
CA GLY A 66 -7.86 10.03 17.69
C GLY A 66 -7.47 9.58 16.28
N VAL A 67 -6.81 8.40 16.13
CA VAL A 67 -6.42 7.88 14.83
C VAL A 67 -7.61 7.23 14.13
N PRO A 68 -7.92 7.60 12.88
CA PRO A 68 -9.03 7.02 12.14
C PRO A 68 -8.75 5.58 11.71
N ILE A 69 -9.82 4.78 11.64
CA ILE A 69 -9.76 3.40 11.15
C ILE A 69 -10.48 3.33 9.81
N TYR A 70 -9.81 2.75 8.83
CA TYR A 70 -10.36 2.49 7.50
C TYR A 70 -10.35 1.00 7.19
N ARG A 71 -11.31 0.56 6.39
CA ARG A 71 -11.36 -0.80 5.84
C ARG A 71 -11.08 -0.76 4.36
N ARG A 72 -10.02 -1.46 3.91
CA ARG A 72 -9.72 -1.57 2.49
C ARG A 72 -10.56 -2.66 1.82
N HIS A 73 -10.64 -2.61 0.50
CA HIS A 73 -11.39 -3.57 -0.31
C HIS A 73 -10.66 -4.90 -0.48
N SER A 74 -9.35 -4.91 -0.27
CA SER A 74 -8.49 -6.09 -0.37
C SER A 74 -8.35 -6.81 0.97
N GLY A 75 -8.02 -8.10 0.93
CA GLY A 75 -7.70 -8.91 2.13
C GLY A 75 -6.38 -8.51 2.78
N GLY A 76 -5.84 -9.40 3.61
CA GLY A 76 -4.59 -9.19 4.35
C GLY A 76 -4.79 -8.65 5.76
N GLY A 77 -3.67 -8.42 6.47
CA GLY A 77 -3.64 -7.98 7.87
C GLY A 77 -4.00 -6.51 8.09
N THR A 78 -4.12 -6.12 9.33
CA THR A 78 -4.28 -4.71 9.73
C THR A 78 -2.90 -4.06 9.84
N ILE A 79 -2.79 -2.83 9.39
CA ILE A 79 -1.60 -2.01 9.55
C ILE A 79 -1.93 -0.70 10.25
N PHE A 80 -0.95 -0.18 10.98
CA PHE A 80 -0.85 1.23 11.29
C PHE A 80 0.11 1.87 10.30
N ALA A 81 -0.31 2.93 9.67
CA ALA A 81 0.52 3.68 8.74
C ALA A 81 0.50 5.17 9.10
N ASP A 82 1.66 5.79 9.02
CA ASP A 82 1.90 7.19 9.33
C ASP A 82 2.87 7.84 8.33
N GLU A 83 3.38 9.00 8.68
CA GLU A 83 4.33 9.73 7.84
C GLU A 83 5.68 9.05 7.63
N GLY A 84 6.00 8.01 8.39
CA GLY A 84 7.19 7.18 8.19
C GLY A 84 6.99 6.05 7.18
N CYS A 85 5.76 5.87 6.70
CA CYS A 85 5.40 4.79 5.79
C CYS A 85 5.45 5.24 4.33
N PHE A 86 6.15 4.47 3.51
CA PHE A 86 6.10 4.60 2.06
C PHE A 86 4.96 3.74 1.52
N MET A 87 3.96 4.38 0.93
CA MET A 87 2.78 3.71 0.40
C MET A 87 2.84 3.63 -1.11
N PHE A 88 2.47 2.47 -1.65
CA PHE A 88 2.38 2.27 -3.09
C PHE A 88 1.26 1.32 -3.47
N THR A 89 0.78 1.46 -4.70
CA THR A 89 -0.27 0.62 -5.27
C THR A 89 0.13 0.17 -6.66
N PHE A 90 -0.01 -1.14 -6.93
CA PHE A 90 0.02 -1.70 -8.26
C PHE A 90 -1.39 -2.11 -8.67
N ILE A 91 -1.81 -1.70 -9.86
CA ILE A 91 -3.03 -2.19 -10.50
C ILE A 91 -2.62 -2.92 -11.75
N LYS A 92 -2.77 -4.24 -11.72
CA LYS A 92 -2.48 -5.14 -12.84
C LYS A 92 -3.67 -6.07 -13.04
N ARG A 93 -4.11 -6.23 -14.29
CA ARG A 93 -5.35 -6.93 -14.62
C ARG A 93 -5.13 -8.32 -15.22
N THR A 94 -3.90 -8.64 -15.57
CA THR A 94 -3.52 -9.90 -16.24
C THR A 94 -2.48 -10.65 -15.42
N GLY A 95 -2.50 -11.98 -15.51
CA GLY A 95 -1.54 -12.84 -14.84
C GLY A 95 -2.14 -13.57 -13.63
N LYS A 96 -1.44 -14.60 -13.19
CA LYS A 96 -1.76 -15.29 -11.93
C LYS A 96 -1.34 -14.40 -10.76
N ARG A 97 -2.12 -14.40 -9.69
CA ARG A 97 -1.91 -13.54 -8.52
C ARG A 97 -0.48 -13.59 -8.00
N ASP A 98 0.08 -14.78 -7.80
CA ASP A 98 1.40 -14.94 -7.18
C ASP A 98 2.53 -14.47 -8.11
N ASP A 99 2.37 -14.63 -9.42
CA ASP A 99 3.34 -14.16 -10.41
C ASP A 99 3.34 -12.63 -10.48
N VAL A 100 2.16 -12.02 -10.55
CA VAL A 100 1.97 -10.56 -10.51
C VAL A 100 2.55 -9.96 -9.25
N PHE A 101 2.31 -10.60 -8.12
CA PHE A 101 2.81 -10.17 -6.83
C PHE A 101 4.35 -10.17 -6.78
N ARG A 102 4.98 -11.28 -7.19
CA ARG A 102 6.45 -11.38 -7.24
C ARG A 102 7.06 -10.35 -8.17
N GLU A 103 6.51 -10.20 -9.38
CA GLU A 103 6.99 -9.23 -10.37
C GLU A 103 6.92 -7.79 -9.85
N CYS A 104 5.79 -7.40 -9.27
CA CYS A 104 5.63 -6.05 -8.73
C CYS A 104 6.54 -5.79 -7.53
N LEU A 105 6.67 -6.75 -6.62
CA LEU A 105 7.50 -6.58 -5.43
C LEU A 105 8.99 -6.63 -5.72
N SER A 106 9.46 -7.47 -6.65
CA SER A 106 10.89 -7.52 -6.99
C SER A 106 11.39 -6.14 -7.40
N SER A 107 10.63 -5.43 -8.22
CA SER A 107 10.98 -4.08 -8.66
C SER A 107 11.11 -3.08 -7.48
N VAL A 108 10.24 -3.19 -6.48
CA VAL A 108 10.31 -2.35 -5.28
C VAL A 108 11.53 -2.71 -4.43
N VAL A 109 11.78 -4.02 -4.23
CA VAL A 109 12.95 -4.50 -3.48
C VAL A 109 14.24 -4.04 -4.13
N ASP A 110 14.34 -4.18 -5.46
CA ASP A 110 15.52 -3.75 -6.21
C ASP A 110 15.76 -2.24 -6.07
N ALA A 111 14.71 -1.43 -6.13
CA ALA A 111 14.81 0.01 -5.90
C ALA A 111 15.30 0.33 -4.49
N PHE A 112 14.80 -0.36 -3.45
CA PHE A 112 15.28 -0.19 -2.09
C PHE A 112 16.74 -0.63 -1.92
N HIS A 113 17.16 -1.72 -2.53
CA HIS A 113 18.55 -2.14 -2.54
C HIS A 113 19.45 -1.10 -3.20
N GLU A 114 19.02 -0.50 -4.30
CA GLU A 114 19.76 0.56 -4.98
C GLU A 114 19.90 1.81 -4.10
N ILE A 115 18.81 2.24 -3.47
CA ILE A 115 18.80 3.36 -2.54
C ILE A 115 19.75 3.06 -1.36
N ALA A 116 19.66 1.88 -0.76
CA ALA A 116 20.49 1.50 0.36
C ALA A 116 21.98 1.52 -0.01
N ARG A 117 22.35 0.96 -1.16
CA ARG A 117 23.75 1.01 -1.65
C ARG A 117 24.26 2.42 -1.87
N LYS A 118 23.38 3.31 -2.38
CA LYS A 118 23.73 4.70 -2.67
C LYS A 118 23.97 5.54 -1.42
N TYR A 119 23.15 5.34 -0.37
CA TYR A 119 23.12 6.24 0.79
C TYR A 119 23.78 5.66 2.05
N TYR A 120 23.91 4.34 2.16
CA TYR A 120 24.40 3.68 3.39
C TYR A 120 25.72 2.95 3.19
N SER A 121 26.36 3.06 2.01
CA SER A 121 27.63 2.37 1.67
C SER A 121 27.64 0.87 2.07
N ASN A 122 28.78 0.20 2.06
CA ASN A 122 28.90 -1.25 2.22
C ASN A 122 28.53 -1.83 3.61
N GLU A 123 28.07 -1.02 4.55
CA GLU A 123 27.74 -1.47 5.91
C GLU A 123 26.28 -1.92 6.08
N PHE A 124 25.41 -1.68 5.08
CA PHE A 124 24.03 -2.11 5.18
C PHE A 124 23.89 -3.59 4.84
N GLN A 125 23.94 -4.44 5.85
CA GLN A 125 23.65 -5.89 5.77
C GLN A 125 22.20 -6.22 6.17
N GLY A 126 21.30 -5.23 6.13
CA GLY A 126 19.89 -5.42 6.47
C GLY A 126 19.16 -6.24 5.40
N ASN A 127 18.40 -7.22 5.83
CA ASN A 127 17.38 -7.86 5.01
C ASN A 127 16.12 -6.98 5.04
N PHE A 128 15.65 -6.57 3.87
CA PHE A 128 14.31 -5.97 3.78
C PHE A 128 13.28 -7.10 3.84
N GLU A 129 12.52 -7.15 4.91
CA GLU A 129 11.34 -7.99 4.98
C GLU A 129 10.15 -7.19 4.46
N ILE A 130 9.61 -7.62 3.32
CA ILE A 130 8.40 -7.02 2.78
C ILE A 130 7.22 -7.74 3.39
N VAL A 131 6.61 -7.12 4.38
CA VAL A 131 5.31 -7.55 4.89
C VAL A 131 4.26 -7.12 3.87
N SER A 132 3.83 -8.06 3.06
CA SER A 132 2.84 -7.82 2.03
C SER A 132 1.43 -7.82 2.59
N LEU A 133 0.69 -6.78 2.26
CA LEU A 133 -0.73 -6.66 2.51
C LEU A 133 -1.51 -6.88 1.21
N THR A 134 -1.40 -8.07 0.66
CA THR A 134 -2.12 -8.38 -0.58
C THR A 134 -3.57 -8.74 -0.33
N GLY A 135 -4.43 -8.18 -1.15
CA GLY A 135 -5.78 -8.64 -1.35
C GLY A 135 -6.12 -8.63 -2.83
N THR A 136 -6.84 -9.65 -3.24
CA THR A 136 -7.48 -9.68 -4.55
C THR A 136 -8.87 -9.08 -4.40
N ILE A 137 -9.21 -8.11 -5.24
CA ILE A 137 -10.58 -7.64 -5.37
C ILE A 137 -11.23 -8.54 -6.42
N ASN A 138 -12.14 -9.42 -6.01
CA ASN A 138 -13.02 -10.18 -6.88
C ASN A 138 -14.30 -9.39 -7.13
#